data_435cb911a105659f6e0f4b5e0c49df09
#
_entry.id   435cb911a105659f6e0f4b5e0c49df09
#
_cell.length_a   1.000
_cell.length_b   1.000
_cell.length_c   1.000
_cell.angle_alpha   90.00
_cell.angle_beta   90.00
_cell.angle_gamma   90.00
#
_symmetry.space_group_name_H-M   'P 1'
#
loop_
_entity.id
_entity.type
_entity.pdbx_description
1 polymer ?
#
loop_
_entity_poly.entity_id
_entity_poly.type
_entity_poly.pdbx_seq_one_letter_code
_entity_poly.pdbx_strand_id
1 'polypeptide(L)'
;LFQETIARNIPFCEEFYIITSNRYANIVEGQLQVFQGLRYRCFYEEEGKKTAPAVAIACLCDNRSEDYLVVSTDHMIEGGDYKGAIAKGREYIPQGKIVCLGIPAWRFEPGYGYFRQVEERTEFRHSDMTEEIPAGEKWYYDTGILLFNGGDFLHELSRKSPALYAQIRECVDQLD
;
A
#
# COMPACT_ATOMS: atom_id res chain seq x y z
N LEU A 1 -16.77 2.71 3.35
CA LEU A 1 -15.37 2.28 3.54
C LEU A 1 -14.39 3.23 2.86
N PHE A 2 -14.56 3.60 1.56
CA PHE A 2 -13.66 4.51 0.85
C PHE A 2 -13.51 5.86 1.56
N GLN A 3 -14.62 6.56 1.84
CA GLN A 3 -14.61 7.84 2.56
C GLN A 3 -14.01 7.73 3.97
N GLU A 4 -14.27 6.63 4.68
CA GLU A 4 -13.69 6.36 6.01
C GLU A 4 -12.18 6.16 5.91
N THR A 5 -11.70 5.50 4.85
CA THR A 5 -10.26 5.35 4.61
C THR A 5 -9.60 6.70 4.34
N ILE A 6 -10.20 7.56 3.51
CA ILE A 6 -9.70 8.92 3.30
C ILE A 6 -9.69 9.70 4.63
N ALA A 7 -10.82 9.78 5.32
CA ALA A 7 -10.95 10.52 6.58
C ALA A 7 -9.94 10.07 7.66
N ARG A 8 -9.73 8.76 7.77
CA ARG A 8 -8.76 8.16 8.70
C ARG A 8 -7.33 8.61 8.43
N ASN A 9 -6.99 8.83 7.16
CA ASN A 9 -5.62 9.12 6.75
C ASN A 9 -5.32 10.60 6.51
N ILE A 10 -6.32 11.49 6.49
CA ILE A 10 -6.11 12.96 6.43
C ILE A 10 -5.08 13.46 7.46
N PRO A 11 -5.05 13.00 8.73
CA PRO A 11 -4.07 13.46 9.71
C PRO A 11 -2.61 13.08 9.40
N PHE A 12 -2.38 12.17 8.46
CA PHE A 12 -1.06 11.61 8.15
C PHE A 12 -0.54 12.01 6.77
N CYS A 13 -1.43 12.42 5.85
CA CYS A 13 -1.13 12.60 4.45
C CYS A 13 -1.50 14.01 4.00
N GLU A 14 -0.62 14.65 3.22
CA GLU A 14 -0.85 15.96 2.64
C GLU A 14 -1.57 15.89 1.28
N GLU A 15 -1.35 14.78 0.56
CA GLU A 15 -1.93 14.52 -0.76
C GLU A 15 -2.31 13.05 -0.89
N PHE A 16 -3.35 12.79 -1.67
CA PHE A 16 -3.88 11.44 -1.90
C PHE A 16 -3.78 11.05 -3.37
N TYR A 17 -3.18 9.91 -3.63
CA TYR A 17 -3.16 9.25 -4.94
C TYR A 17 -4.17 8.12 -4.93
N ILE A 18 -5.22 8.25 -5.73
CA ILE A 18 -6.32 7.29 -5.78
C ILE A 18 -6.23 6.54 -7.09
N ILE A 19 -5.88 5.27 -7.01
CA ILE A 19 -5.69 4.42 -8.17
C ILE A 19 -6.80 3.36 -8.16
N THR A 20 -7.61 3.35 -9.20
CA THR A 20 -8.78 2.49 -9.27
C THR A 20 -9.15 2.16 -10.73
N SER A 21 -10.06 1.21 -10.93
CA SER A 21 -10.56 0.91 -12.27
C SER A 21 -11.42 2.06 -12.80
N ASN A 22 -11.29 2.35 -14.09
CA ASN A 22 -12.06 3.37 -14.79
C ASN A 22 -13.59 3.21 -14.61
N ARG A 23 -14.08 1.98 -14.43
CA ARG A 23 -15.50 1.71 -14.13
C ARG A 23 -16.02 2.36 -12.85
N TYR A 24 -15.13 2.70 -11.91
CA TYR A 24 -15.48 3.30 -10.63
C TYR A 24 -15.22 4.81 -10.58
N ALA A 25 -14.75 5.43 -11.65
CA ALA A 25 -14.36 6.84 -11.70
C ALA A 25 -15.46 7.76 -11.14
N ASN A 26 -16.66 7.70 -11.70
CA ASN A 26 -17.79 8.55 -11.27
C ASN A 26 -18.17 8.35 -9.79
N ILE A 27 -18.07 7.10 -9.29
CA ILE A 27 -18.39 6.77 -7.90
C ILE A 27 -17.33 7.38 -6.97
N VAL A 28 -16.07 7.21 -7.32
CA VAL A 28 -14.93 7.75 -6.55
C VAL A 28 -14.97 9.27 -6.51
N GLU A 29 -15.14 9.91 -7.66
CA GLU A 29 -15.24 11.37 -7.75
C GLU A 29 -16.42 11.92 -6.94
N GLY A 30 -17.59 11.29 -7.05
CA GLY A 30 -18.75 11.66 -6.24
C GLY A 30 -18.51 11.52 -4.73
N GLN A 31 -17.79 10.47 -4.31
CA GLN A 31 -17.46 10.27 -2.90
C GLN A 31 -16.39 11.24 -2.38
N LEU A 32 -15.51 11.75 -3.24
CA LEU A 32 -14.48 12.72 -2.87
C LEU A 32 -15.04 14.15 -2.66
N GLN A 33 -16.17 14.49 -3.26
CA GLN A 33 -16.78 15.82 -3.16
C GLN A 33 -17.11 16.25 -1.73
N VAL A 34 -17.25 15.33 -0.80
CA VAL A 34 -17.51 15.65 0.62
C VAL A 34 -16.28 16.21 1.35
N PHE A 35 -15.10 16.01 0.79
CA PHE A 35 -13.85 16.43 1.39
C PHE A 35 -13.40 17.79 0.82
N GLN A 36 -13.83 18.89 1.44
CA GLN A 36 -13.43 20.23 1.03
C GLN A 36 -11.93 20.45 1.30
N GLY A 37 -11.21 20.93 0.28
CA GLY A 37 -9.78 21.23 0.39
C GLY A 37 -8.85 20.03 0.39
N LEU A 38 -9.35 18.82 0.15
CA LEU A 38 -8.51 17.66 -0.01
C LEU A 38 -7.65 17.79 -1.28
N ARG A 39 -6.35 17.59 -1.15
CA ARG A 39 -5.46 17.48 -2.29
C ARG A 39 -5.41 16.03 -2.74
N TYR A 40 -5.80 15.76 -3.98
CA TYR A 40 -5.78 14.41 -4.52
C TYR A 40 -5.55 14.40 -6.02
N ARG A 41 -5.08 13.26 -6.51
CA ARG A 41 -5.02 12.88 -7.92
C ARG A 41 -5.64 11.51 -8.11
N CYS A 42 -6.43 11.35 -9.18
CA CYS A 42 -7.04 10.07 -9.54
C CYS A 42 -6.35 9.50 -10.78
N PHE A 43 -6.01 8.22 -10.72
CA PHE A 43 -5.50 7.44 -11.84
C PHE A 43 -6.46 6.29 -12.10
N TYR A 44 -6.94 6.19 -13.33
CA TYR A 44 -7.93 5.21 -13.73
C TYR A 44 -7.32 4.14 -14.61
N GLU A 45 -7.29 2.91 -14.11
CA GLU A 45 -6.79 1.76 -14.85
C GLU A 45 -7.92 1.12 -15.66
N GLU A 46 -7.65 0.76 -16.92
CA GLU A 46 -8.57 -0.05 -17.72
C GLU A 46 -8.65 -1.47 -17.16
N GLU A 47 -7.49 -2.03 -16.80
CA GLU A 47 -7.33 -3.33 -16.16
C GLU A 47 -6.45 -3.20 -14.92
N GLY A 48 -6.92 -3.69 -13.78
CA GLY A 48 -6.15 -3.71 -12.53
C GLY A 48 -4.89 -4.58 -12.65
N LYS A 49 -3.72 -3.99 -12.43
CA LYS A 49 -2.41 -4.65 -12.56
C LYS A 49 -1.74 -5.00 -11.21
N LYS A 50 -2.48 -5.10 -10.13
CA LYS A 50 -1.99 -5.30 -8.75
C LYS A 50 -1.36 -4.05 -8.13
N THR A 51 -0.97 -4.15 -6.85
CA THR A 51 -0.54 -3.01 -6.02
C THR A 51 0.79 -2.39 -6.46
N ALA A 52 1.80 -3.19 -6.78
CA ALA A 52 3.14 -2.66 -7.03
C ALA A 52 3.22 -1.73 -8.27
N PRO A 53 2.59 -2.04 -9.43
CA PRO A 53 2.52 -1.11 -10.55
C PRO A 53 1.77 0.19 -10.20
N ALA A 54 0.64 0.10 -9.50
CA ALA A 54 -0.14 1.25 -9.08
C ALA A 54 0.68 2.21 -8.20
N VAL A 55 1.37 1.67 -7.21
CA VAL A 55 2.28 2.42 -6.34
C VAL A 55 3.43 3.07 -7.13
N ALA A 56 4.02 2.33 -8.07
CA ALA A 56 5.12 2.85 -8.89
C ALA A 56 4.67 4.03 -9.77
N ILE A 57 3.44 3.97 -10.33
CA ILE A 57 2.85 5.09 -11.08
C ILE A 57 2.75 6.32 -10.18
N ALA A 58 2.19 6.20 -8.97
CA ALA A 58 2.07 7.31 -8.03
C ALA A 58 3.45 7.93 -7.73
N CYS A 59 4.45 7.11 -7.40
CA CYS A 59 5.80 7.58 -7.10
C CYS A 59 6.48 8.28 -8.30
N LEU A 60 6.27 7.79 -9.51
CA LEU A 60 6.85 8.37 -10.74
C LEU A 60 6.15 9.68 -11.15
N CYS A 61 4.81 9.74 -11.04
CA CYS A 61 4.05 10.93 -11.39
C CYS A 61 4.32 12.12 -10.45
N ASP A 62 4.76 11.86 -9.23
CA ASP A 62 5.12 12.93 -8.31
C ASP A 62 6.54 13.47 -8.54
N ASN A 63 7.40 12.68 -9.17
CA ASN A 63 8.81 12.99 -9.43
C ASN A 63 9.59 13.47 -8.18
N ARG A 64 9.15 13.05 -7.01
CA ARG A 64 9.71 13.39 -5.70
C ARG A 64 9.95 12.13 -4.88
N SER A 65 10.97 12.17 -4.05
CA SER A 65 11.28 11.10 -3.10
C SER A 65 10.55 11.33 -1.77
N GLU A 66 9.22 11.37 -1.84
CA GLU A 66 8.37 11.54 -0.68
C GLU A 66 8.12 10.20 0.05
N ASP A 67 7.63 10.31 1.28
CA ASP A 67 7.20 9.13 2.03
C ASP A 67 5.75 8.79 1.69
N TYR A 68 5.50 7.53 1.41
CA TYR A 68 4.19 7.02 1.01
C TYR A 68 3.58 6.14 2.08
N LEU A 69 2.29 6.32 2.29
CA LEU A 69 1.42 5.41 3.02
C LEU A 69 0.43 4.78 2.03
N VAL A 70 0.62 3.50 1.74
CA VAL A 70 -0.29 2.72 0.89
C VAL A 70 -1.35 2.08 1.75
N VAL A 71 -2.62 2.23 1.37
CA VAL A 71 -3.76 1.64 2.08
C VAL A 71 -4.78 1.09 1.09
N SER A 72 -5.45 0.00 1.45
CA SER A 72 -6.62 -0.49 0.74
C SER A 72 -7.89 0.22 1.22
N THR A 73 -8.87 0.40 0.34
CA THR A 73 -10.12 1.10 0.64
C THR A 73 -11.23 0.20 1.17
N ASP A 74 -10.98 -1.10 1.27
CA ASP A 74 -11.93 -2.12 1.74
C ASP A 74 -11.74 -2.52 3.21
N HIS A 75 -10.78 -1.91 3.90
CA HIS A 75 -10.52 -2.21 5.31
C HIS A 75 -11.44 -1.42 6.25
N MET A 76 -12.18 -2.15 7.06
CA MET A 76 -12.80 -1.64 8.27
C MET A 76 -11.79 -1.81 9.42
N ILE A 77 -11.26 -0.71 9.95
CA ILE A 77 -10.30 -0.72 11.05
C ILE A 77 -11.00 -0.22 12.31
N GLU A 78 -11.23 -1.12 13.24
CA GLU A 78 -11.86 -0.84 14.52
C GLU A 78 -10.91 -1.21 15.67
N GLY A 79 -10.88 -0.38 16.69
CA GLY A 79 -10.00 -0.58 17.84
C GLY A 79 -8.52 -0.39 17.50
N GLY A 80 -7.68 -0.81 18.45
CA GLY A 80 -6.23 -0.72 18.29
C GLY A 80 -5.68 0.70 18.24
N ASP A 81 -4.38 0.80 18.07
CA ASP A 81 -3.68 2.08 17.92
C ASP A 81 -3.15 2.25 16.48
N TYR A 82 -4.06 2.50 15.55
CA TYR A 82 -3.70 2.75 14.14
C TYR A 82 -2.74 3.94 14.01
N LYS A 83 -3.00 5.02 14.77
CA LYS A 83 -2.16 6.22 14.78
C LYS A 83 -0.74 5.91 15.27
N GLY A 84 -0.61 5.19 16.38
CA GLY A 84 0.68 4.78 16.91
C GLY A 84 1.42 3.83 15.98
N ALA A 85 0.70 2.91 15.31
CA ALA A 85 1.29 2.01 14.33
C ALA A 85 1.89 2.77 13.12
N ILE A 86 1.17 3.76 12.57
CA ILE A 86 1.68 4.63 11.50
C ILE A 86 2.90 5.44 11.99
N ALA A 87 2.81 6.06 13.16
CA ALA A 87 3.91 6.83 13.73
C ALA A 87 5.16 5.96 13.93
N LYS A 88 4.98 4.75 14.47
CA LYS A 88 6.07 3.79 14.65
C LYS A 88 6.66 3.32 13.32
N GLY A 89 5.83 3.05 12.32
CA GLY A 89 6.29 2.68 10.97
C GLY A 89 7.16 3.77 10.34
N ARG A 90 6.80 5.03 10.51
CA ARG A 90 7.58 6.18 9.99
C ARG A 90 9.02 6.24 10.51
N GLU A 91 9.31 5.75 11.71
CA GLU A 91 10.67 5.74 12.28
C GLU A 91 11.65 4.86 11.46
N TYR A 92 11.13 3.93 10.67
CA TYR A 92 11.94 3.00 9.87
C TYR A 92 12.16 3.47 8.42
N ILE A 93 11.37 4.42 7.92
CA ILE A 93 11.51 4.94 6.56
C ILE A 93 12.92 5.53 6.31
N PRO A 94 13.50 6.37 7.20
CA PRO A 94 14.84 6.92 7.00
C PRO A 94 15.95 5.87 6.97
N GLN A 95 15.65 4.62 7.33
CA GLN A 95 16.57 3.49 7.27
C GLN A 95 16.48 2.73 5.93
N GLY A 96 15.75 3.26 4.93
CA GLY A 96 15.52 2.60 3.65
C GLY A 96 14.63 1.35 3.75
N LYS A 97 13.74 1.31 4.75
CA LYS A 97 12.85 0.15 4.98
C LYS A 97 11.48 0.35 4.34
N ILE A 98 10.97 -0.72 3.76
CA ILE A 98 9.55 -0.85 3.45
C ILE A 98 8.89 -1.51 4.66
N VAL A 99 8.03 -0.77 5.33
CA VAL A 99 7.33 -1.24 6.53
C VAL A 99 5.98 -1.80 6.12
N CYS A 100 5.66 -3.02 6.54
CA CYS A 100 4.36 -3.65 6.37
C CYS A 100 3.66 -3.73 7.72
N LEU A 101 2.41 -3.29 7.79
CA LEU A 101 1.59 -3.45 8.98
C LEU A 101 0.87 -4.79 8.92
N GLY A 102 0.85 -5.50 10.04
CA GLY A 102 0.20 -6.79 10.16
C GLY A 102 -0.68 -6.91 11.37
N ILE A 103 -1.66 -7.79 11.28
CA ILE A 103 -2.53 -8.18 12.39
C ILE A 103 -2.14 -9.60 12.82
N PRO A 104 -2.03 -9.89 14.13
CA PRO A 104 -1.73 -11.25 14.59
C PRO A 104 -2.68 -12.28 13.96
N ALA A 105 -2.10 -13.28 13.31
CA ALA A 105 -2.85 -14.34 12.67
C ALA A 105 -3.14 -15.45 13.70
N TRP A 106 -4.40 -15.80 13.90
CA TRP A 106 -4.83 -16.83 14.85
C TRP A 106 -5.35 -18.11 14.18
N ARG A 107 -5.59 -18.05 12.87
CA ARG A 107 -5.99 -19.20 12.04
C ARG A 107 -5.54 -18.99 10.59
N PHE A 108 -5.56 -20.04 9.82
CA PHE A 108 -5.34 -19.94 8.38
C PHE A 108 -6.63 -19.43 7.70
N GLU A 109 -6.46 -18.40 6.85
CA GLU A 109 -7.53 -17.83 6.02
C GLU A 109 -7.08 -17.87 4.55
N PRO A 110 -7.74 -18.64 3.68
CA PRO A 110 -7.42 -18.66 2.26
C PRO A 110 -7.54 -17.27 1.64
N GLY A 111 -6.58 -16.90 0.80
CA GLY A 111 -6.58 -15.62 0.10
C GLY A 111 -5.80 -14.51 0.80
N TYR A 112 -5.37 -14.68 2.04
CA TYR A 112 -4.50 -13.73 2.75
C TYR A 112 -3.01 -14.03 2.53
N GLY A 113 -2.20 -12.99 2.47
CA GLY A 113 -0.76 -13.10 2.66
C GLY A 113 -0.42 -13.14 4.15
N TYR A 114 0.70 -13.78 4.46
CA TYR A 114 1.20 -13.92 5.82
C TYR A 114 2.65 -13.51 5.90
N PHE A 115 3.06 -12.98 7.04
CA PHE A 115 4.46 -12.77 7.32
C PHE A 115 4.79 -13.02 8.79
N ARG A 116 6.06 -13.31 9.06
CA ARG A 116 6.63 -13.36 10.40
C ARG A 116 8.03 -12.77 10.41
N GLN A 117 8.45 -12.32 11.58
CA GLN A 117 9.82 -11.93 11.82
C GLN A 117 10.63 -13.15 12.27
N VAL A 118 11.71 -13.44 11.57
CA VAL A 118 12.68 -14.48 11.93
C VAL A 118 14.05 -13.82 12.00
N GLU A 119 14.54 -13.62 13.22
CA GLU A 119 15.75 -12.83 13.48
C GLU A 119 15.66 -11.42 12.87
N GLU A 120 16.54 -11.08 11.93
CA GLU A 120 16.55 -9.80 11.23
C GLU A 120 15.80 -9.84 9.88
N ARG A 121 15.17 -10.96 9.54
CA ARG A 121 14.49 -11.16 8.25
C ARG A 121 12.99 -11.26 8.42
N THR A 122 12.26 -10.76 7.42
CA THR A 122 10.82 -10.98 7.31
C THR A 122 10.60 -12.12 6.31
N GLU A 123 9.95 -13.18 6.78
CA GLU A 123 9.51 -14.30 5.94
C GLU A 123 8.08 -14.06 5.51
N PHE A 124 7.81 -14.08 4.20
CA PHE A 124 6.48 -13.97 3.62
C PHE A 124 6.01 -15.32 3.10
N ARG A 125 4.72 -15.57 3.28
CA ARG A 125 4.01 -16.70 2.67
C ARG A 125 2.80 -16.17 1.90
N HIS A 126 2.60 -16.70 0.70
CA HIS A 126 1.48 -16.32 -0.16
C HIS A 126 0.20 -17.09 0.20
N SER A 127 -0.92 -16.57 -0.30
CA SER A 127 -2.28 -17.05 -0.06
C SER A 127 -2.62 -18.43 -0.65
N ASP A 128 -1.77 -19.01 -1.46
CA ASP A 128 -1.92 -20.34 -2.07
C ASP A 128 -1.47 -21.50 -1.17
N MET A 129 -1.04 -21.17 0.04
CA MET A 129 -0.67 -22.18 1.03
C MET A 129 -1.89 -22.91 1.58
N THR A 130 -1.77 -24.23 1.65
CA THR A 130 -2.78 -25.14 2.23
C THR A 130 -2.45 -25.53 3.68
N GLU A 131 -1.39 -24.97 4.26
CA GLU A 131 -0.87 -25.37 5.55
C GLU A 131 -1.43 -24.50 6.67
N GLU A 132 -1.76 -25.14 7.77
CA GLU A 132 -2.12 -24.47 9.01
C GLU A 132 -0.96 -23.62 9.54
N ILE A 133 -1.29 -22.56 10.28
CA ILE A 133 -0.29 -21.78 11.01
C ILE A 133 0.34 -22.67 12.07
N PRO A 134 1.68 -22.91 12.02
CA PRO A 134 2.32 -23.80 12.95
C PRO A 134 2.13 -23.35 14.41
N ALA A 135 1.78 -24.28 15.27
CA ALA A 135 1.58 -24.00 16.68
C ALA A 135 2.87 -23.45 17.33
N GLY A 136 2.73 -22.35 18.07
CA GLY A 136 3.85 -21.69 18.74
C GLY A 136 4.61 -20.66 17.90
N GLU A 137 4.31 -20.53 16.62
CA GLU A 137 4.88 -19.49 15.76
C GLU A 137 3.99 -18.25 15.74
N LYS A 138 4.61 -17.06 15.71
CA LYS A 138 3.90 -15.77 15.60
C LYS A 138 3.85 -15.33 14.14
N TRP A 139 2.72 -15.55 13.52
CA TRP A 139 2.42 -15.07 12.19
C TRP A 139 1.48 -13.87 12.23
N TYR A 140 1.55 -13.06 11.19
CA TYR A 140 0.69 -11.89 10.99
C TYR A 140 0.03 -11.98 9.61
N TYR A 141 -1.23 -11.62 9.52
CA TYR A 141 -1.89 -11.34 8.25
C TYR A 141 -1.24 -10.10 7.63
N ASP A 142 -0.91 -10.18 6.35
CA ASP A 142 -0.53 -9.00 5.58
C ASP A 142 -1.78 -8.15 5.31
N THR A 143 -1.79 -6.94 5.85
CA THR A 143 -2.91 -6.01 5.63
C THR A 143 -2.76 -5.23 4.32
N GLY A 144 -1.64 -5.33 3.61
CA GLY A 144 -1.34 -4.47 2.47
C GLY A 144 -1.14 -2.99 2.83
N ILE A 145 -1.10 -2.64 4.12
CA ILE A 145 -0.77 -1.28 4.57
C ILE A 145 0.75 -1.17 4.63
N LEU A 146 1.31 -0.30 3.77
CA LEU A 146 2.74 -0.16 3.60
C LEU A 146 3.18 1.29 3.84
N LEU A 147 4.35 1.47 4.45
CA LEU A 147 5.02 2.77 4.56
C LEU A 147 6.44 2.64 4.03
N PHE A 148 6.85 3.58 3.20
CA PHE A 148 8.19 3.59 2.61
C PHE A 148 8.50 4.94 1.97
N ASN A 149 9.77 5.19 1.65
CA ASN A 149 10.18 6.28 0.79
C ASN A 149 10.05 5.88 -0.69
N GLY A 150 9.41 6.73 -1.51
CA GLY A 150 9.14 6.44 -2.93
C GLY A 150 10.39 6.20 -3.74
N GLY A 151 11.47 6.94 -3.47
CA GLY A 151 12.76 6.75 -4.12
C GLY A 151 13.38 5.38 -3.83
N ASP A 152 13.34 4.95 -2.56
CA ASP A 152 13.83 3.63 -2.15
C ASP A 152 13.02 2.51 -2.78
N PHE A 153 11.69 2.67 -2.82
CA PHE A 153 10.79 1.72 -3.49
C PHE A 153 11.10 1.60 -4.99
N LEU A 154 11.22 2.72 -5.70
CA LEU A 154 11.53 2.74 -7.13
C LEU A 154 12.93 2.17 -7.41
N HIS A 155 13.91 2.45 -6.55
CA HIS A 155 15.23 1.86 -6.64
C HIS A 155 15.17 0.33 -6.52
N GLU A 156 14.50 -0.21 -5.50
CA GLU A 156 14.34 -1.65 -5.34
C GLU A 156 13.54 -2.28 -6.49
N LEU A 157 12.48 -1.63 -6.97
CA LEU A 157 11.70 -2.10 -8.12
C LEU A 157 12.58 -2.19 -9.39
N SER A 158 13.37 -1.15 -9.67
CA SER A 158 14.26 -1.12 -10.83
C SER A 158 15.32 -2.22 -10.78
N ARG A 159 15.79 -2.56 -9.57
CA ARG A 159 16.80 -3.60 -9.34
C ARG A 159 16.23 -5.01 -9.40
N LYS A 160 15.04 -5.23 -8.82
CA LYS A 160 14.40 -6.55 -8.70
C LYS A 160 13.56 -6.93 -9.92
N SER A 161 12.97 -5.95 -10.59
CA SER A 161 12.06 -6.14 -11.72
C SER A 161 12.27 -5.06 -12.79
N PRO A 162 13.47 -5.02 -13.43
CA PRO A 162 13.83 -3.93 -14.35
C PRO A 162 12.88 -3.82 -15.55
N ALA A 163 12.38 -4.94 -16.06
CA ALA A 163 11.42 -4.93 -17.17
C ALA A 163 10.09 -4.27 -16.77
N LEU A 164 9.55 -4.60 -15.59
CA LEU A 164 8.33 -3.99 -15.08
C LEU A 164 8.53 -2.49 -14.83
N TYR A 165 9.66 -2.10 -14.22
CA TYR A 165 10.00 -0.70 -13.99
C TYR A 165 10.06 0.11 -15.29
N ALA A 166 10.71 -0.44 -16.34
CA ALA A 166 10.80 0.21 -17.65
C ALA A 166 9.42 0.41 -18.30
N GLN A 167 8.55 -0.62 -18.26
CA GLN A 167 7.19 -0.53 -18.78
C GLN A 167 6.35 0.54 -18.05
N ILE A 168 6.46 0.61 -16.72
CA ILE A 168 5.72 1.62 -15.94
C ILE A 168 6.23 3.02 -16.28
N ARG A 169 7.53 3.22 -16.38
CA ARG A 169 8.11 4.50 -16.82
C ARG A 169 7.60 4.95 -18.17
N GLU A 170 7.61 4.04 -19.15
CA GLU A 170 7.07 4.35 -20.49
C GLU A 170 5.59 4.75 -20.42
N CYS A 171 4.78 4.08 -19.58
CA CYS A 171 3.39 4.47 -19.38
C CYS A 171 3.27 5.87 -18.76
N VAL A 172 4.08 6.19 -17.75
CA VAL A 172 4.03 7.51 -17.10
C VAL A 172 4.48 8.62 -18.03
N ASP A 173 5.56 8.38 -18.82
CA ASP A 173 6.06 9.33 -19.82
C ASP A 173 5.03 9.65 -20.94
N GLN A 174 3.95 8.84 -21.07
CA GLN A 174 2.84 9.07 -22.01
C GLN A 174 1.64 9.79 -21.36
N LEU A 175 1.65 10.01 -20.04
CA LEU A 175 0.59 10.72 -19.32
C LEU A 175 0.78 12.25 -19.33
N ASP A 176 1.98 12.74 -19.68
CA ASP A 176 2.32 14.15 -19.85
C ASP A 176 2.05 14.59 -21.32
#